data_206e7df2bb4c288d50c2ca93fe122512
#
_entry.id   206e7df2bb4c288d50c2ca93fe122512
#
_cell.length_a   1.000
_cell.length_b   1.000
_cell.length_c   1.000
_cell.angle_alpha   90.00
_cell.angle_beta   90.00
_cell.angle_gamma   90.00
#
_symmetry.space_group_name_H-M   'P 1'
#
loop_
_entity.id
_entity.type
_entity.pdbx_description
1 polymer ?
#
loop_
_entity_poly.entity_id
_entity_poly.type
_entity_poly.pdbx_seq_one_letter_code
_entity_poly.pdbx_strand_id
1 'polypeptide(L)'
;CDVTFTKDLELVCRHSQCDLATSTNILQTDLAASCRTPFTPAGKGSPASAKCCTSDITLKEFKTLCARPDRRNKQANSIDEYLMPLQSPVVDSPLSCGTVVSHKESIVLINQLGRKFTPELKRPEVAMPFVPGFDQHAYADKMLAEYTDLGIDPMRVFPQSFNLRDVQYWLKAHPEFAKQTVWLDPR
;
A
#
# COMPACT_ATOMS: atom_id res chain seq x y z
N CYS A 1 8.02 0.64 -5.40
CA CYS A 1 6.67 0.31 -4.90
C CYS A 1 6.21 1.41 -3.95
N ASP A 2 4.93 1.68 -3.93
CA ASP A 2 4.29 2.54 -2.94
C ASP A 2 4.15 1.76 -1.64
N VAL A 3 4.64 2.32 -0.55
CA VAL A 3 4.83 1.59 0.71
C VAL A 3 3.81 2.06 1.73
N THR A 4 3.10 1.10 2.35
CA THR A 4 2.21 1.29 3.49
C THR A 4 2.53 0.25 4.57
N PHE A 5 1.90 0.31 5.74
CA PHE A 5 2.16 -0.65 6.82
C PHE A 5 0.90 -1.40 7.25
N THR A 6 1.08 -2.62 7.74
CA THR A 6 0.04 -3.51 8.28
C THR A 6 -0.16 -3.28 9.79
N LYS A 7 -1.16 -3.97 10.37
CA LYS A 7 -1.47 -3.93 11.81
C LYS A 7 -0.30 -4.37 12.68
N ASP A 8 0.51 -5.32 12.20
CA ASP A 8 1.73 -5.81 12.84
C ASP A 8 2.99 -5.09 12.37
N LEU A 9 2.83 -3.88 11.78
CA LEU A 9 3.88 -2.95 11.38
C LEU A 9 4.77 -3.44 10.23
N GLU A 10 4.40 -4.49 9.53
CA GLU A 10 5.14 -4.94 8.35
C GLU A 10 4.81 -4.07 7.13
N LEU A 11 5.80 -3.84 6.28
CA LEU A 11 5.62 -2.98 5.11
C LEU A 11 5.11 -3.77 3.90
N VAL A 12 4.14 -3.19 3.19
CA VAL A 12 3.49 -3.79 2.03
C VAL A 12 3.37 -2.80 0.88
N CYS A 13 3.30 -3.31 -0.34
CA CYS A 13 3.16 -2.51 -1.56
C CYS A 13 1.69 -2.20 -1.85
N ARG A 14 1.24 -0.97 -1.53
CA ARG A 14 -0.11 -0.48 -1.83
C ARG A 14 -0.09 1.01 -2.17
N HIS A 15 -0.92 1.39 -3.16
CA HIS A 15 -1.00 2.78 -3.63
C HIS A 15 -1.50 3.75 -2.55
N SER A 16 -2.42 3.30 -1.67
CA SER A 16 -2.76 4.00 -0.45
C SER A 16 -2.95 3.03 0.71
N GLN A 17 -2.91 3.54 1.94
CA GLN A 17 -3.07 2.70 3.12
C GLN A 17 -4.47 2.08 3.23
N CYS A 18 -5.48 2.71 2.66
CA CYS A 18 -6.88 2.31 2.81
C CYS A 18 -7.56 1.98 1.47
N ASP A 19 -6.82 1.43 0.50
CA ASP A 19 -7.34 1.05 -0.81
C ASP A 19 -7.79 -0.42 -0.90
N LEU A 20 -7.65 -1.23 0.16
CA LEU A 20 -7.89 -2.67 0.08
C LEU A 20 -9.30 -3.03 -0.37
N ALA A 21 -10.30 -2.21 -0.03
CA ALA A 21 -11.70 -2.44 -0.42
C ALA A 21 -11.94 -2.38 -1.94
N THR A 22 -11.06 -1.69 -2.69
CA THR A 22 -11.21 -1.49 -4.14
C THR A 22 -10.13 -2.17 -4.95
N SER A 23 -8.98 -2.43 -4.31
CA SER A 23 -7.78 -2.97 -4.96
C SER A 23 -7.47 -4.42 -4.61
N THR A 24 -8.34 -5.06 -3.79
CA THR A 24 -8.27 -6.48 -3.42
C THR A 24 -9.66 -7.10 -3.34
N ASN A 25 -9.71 -8.41 -3.08
CA ASN A 25 -10.95 -9.13 -2.83
C ASN A 25 -11.38 -9.12 -1.34
N ILE A 26 -10.82 -8.27 -0.48
CA ILE A 26 -11.05 -8.29 0.97
C ILE A 26 -12.53 -8.32 1.37
N LEU A 27 -13.38 -7.57 0.64
CA LEU A 27 -14.84 -7.53 0.91
C LEU A 27 -15.56 -8.86 0.65
N GLN A 28 -14.93 -9.79 -0.08
CA GLN A 28 -15.44 -11.14 -0.37
C GLN A 28 -14.84 -12.22 0.54
N THR A 29 -14.11 -11.81 1.58
CA THR A 29 -13.46 -12.70 2.56
C THR A 29 -13.94 -12.38 3.97
N ASP A 30 -13.63 -13.25 4.94
CA ASP A 30 -13.91 -13.02 6.36
C ASP A 30 -13.20 -11.77 6.91
N LEU A 31 -12.11 -11.33 6.25
CA LEU A 31 -11.38 -10.12 6.61
C LEU A 31 -12.19 -8.83 6.37
N ALA A 32 -13.31 -8.88 5.65
CA ALA A 32 -14.24 -7.77 5.52
C ALA A 32 -14.69 -7.22 6.89
N ALA A 33 -14.79 -8.09 7.90
CA ALA A 33 -15.13 -7.71 9.27
C ALA A 33 -14.08 -6.83 9.96
N SER A 34 -12.84 -6.82 9.48
CA SER A 34 -11.75 -5.97 9.98
C SER A 34 -11.73 -4.57 9.36
N CYS A 35 -12.52 -4.33 8.31
CA CYS A 35 -12.55 -3.03 7.64
C CYS A 35 -13.06 -1.92 8.56
N ARG A 36 -12.42 -0.75 8.55
CA ARG A 36 -12.83 0.44 9.32
C ARG A 36 -14.24 0.89 9.02
N THR A 37 -14.64 0.79 7.76
CA THR A 37 -16.01 1.06 7.32
C THR A 37 -16.47 -0.14 6.51
N PRO A 38 -17.47 -0.89 6.98
CA PRO A 38 -18.11 -1.95 6.22
C PRO A 38 -18.67 -1.44 4.90
N PHE A 39 -18.90 -2.35 3.95
CA PHE A 39 -19.58 -1.99 2.71
C PHE A 39 -20.96 -1.39 3.01
N THR A 40 -21.21 -0.24 2.39
CA THR A 40 -22.51 0.45 2.41
C THR A 40 -22.98 0.63 0.97
N PRO A 41 -24.17 0.14 0.60
CA PRO A 41 -24.70 0.30 -0.75
C PRO A 41 -25.01 1.75 -1.08
N ALA A 42 -25.10 2.06 -2.37
CA ALA A 42 -25.53 3.36 -2.83
C ALA A 42 -26.99 3.65 -2.40
N GLY A 43 -27.25 4.88 -2.00
CA GLY A 43 -28.62 5.30 -1.62
C GLY A 43 -28.67 6.68 -0.99
N LYS A 44 -29.86 7.26 -0.97
CA LYS A 44 -30.13 8.60 -0.37
C LYS A 44 -29.16 9.69 -0.82
N GLY A 45 -28.71 9.65 -2.09
CA GLY A 45 -27.75 10.63 -2.64
C GLY A 45 -26.27 10.35 -2.31
N SER A 46 -25.97 9.26 -1.60
CA SER A 46 -24.59 8.85 -1.27
C SER A 46 -24.12 7.69 -2.16
N PRO A 47 -22.86 7.69 -2.64
CA PRO A 47 -22.31 6.58 -3.39
C PRO A 47 -22.07 5.36 -2.50
N ALA A 48 -22.02 4.18 -3.10
CA ALA A 48 -21.53 2.97 -2.45
C ALA A 48 -20.09 3.17 -1.97
N SER A 49 -19.78 2.66 -0.77
CA SER A 49 -18.48 2.87 -0.15
C SER A 49 -18.09 1.73 0.79
N ALA A 50 -16.79 1.54 0.96
CA ALA A 50 -16.17 0.73 2.00
C ALA A 50 -14.77 1.31 2.28
N LYS A 51 -14.23 1.13 3.48
CA LYS A 51 -12.86 1.53 3.81
C LYS A 51 -12.15 0.42 4.59
N CYS A 52 -11.18 -0.22 3.94
CA CYS A 52 -10.34 -1.27 4.50
C CYS A 52 -8.88 -0.86 4.33
N CYS A 53 -8.16 -0.79 5.44
CA CYS A 53 -6.79 -0.32 5.46
C CYS A 53 -5.81 -1.48 5.67
N THR A 54 -4.59 -1.35 5.17
CA THR A 54 -3.52 -2.33 5.44
C THR A 54 -3.27 -2.47 6.94
N SER A 55 -3.37 -1.35 7.68
CA SER A 55 -3.25 -1.30 9.14
C SER A 55 -4.40 -1.95 9.94
N ASP A 56 -5.45 -2.43 9.27
CA ASP A 56 -6.55 -3.13 9.93
C ASP A 56 -6.27 -4.65 10.04
N ILE A 57 -5.32 -5.17 9.25
CA ILE A 57 -4.96 -6.59 9.15
C ILE A 57 -3.45 -6.80 9.26
N THR A 58 -3.03 -8.01 9.66
CA THR A 58 -1.62 -8.41 9.72
C THR A 58 -1.05 -8.71 8.33
N LEU A 59 0.28 -8.78 8.21
CA LEU A 59 0.93 -9.20 6.97
C LEU A 59 0.46 -10.60 6.54
N LYS A 60 0.33 -11.54 7.49
CA LYS A 60 -0.16 -12.89 7.20
C LYS A 60 -1.55 -12.88 6.58
N GLU A 61 -2.47 -12.10 7.12
CA GLU A 61 -3.82 -11.92 6.57
C GLU A 61 -3.78 -11.21 5.22
N PHE A 62 -2.99 -10.13 5.09
CA PHE A 62 -2.81 -9.42 3.83
C PHE A 62 -2.37 -10.37 2.70
N LYS A 63 -1.45 -11.31 2.98
CA LYS A 63 -0.93 -12.28 2.01
C LYS A 63 -1.97 -13.29 1.52
N THR A 64 -3.13 -13.40 2.17
CA THR A 64 -4.24 -14.25 1.69
C THR A 64 -5.13 -13.56 0.67
N LEU A 65 -4.97 -12.25 0.48
CA LEU A 65 -5.79 -11.47 -0.44
C LEU A 65 -5.32 -11.62 -1.89
N CYS A 66 -6.28 -11.45 -2.80
CA CYS A 66 -6.05 -11.33 -4.23
C CYS A 66 -5.99 -9.85 -4.62
N ALA A 67 -4.88 -9.41 -5.22
CA ALA A 67 -4.81 -8.10 -5.83
C ALA A 67 -5.71 -8.02 -7.07
N ARG A 68 -6.29 -6.86 -7.28
CA ARG A 68 -7.11 -6.52 -8.44
C ARG A 68 -6.89 -5.06 -8.84
N PRO A 69 -7.22 -4.65 -10.07
CA PRO A 69 -7.20 -3.25 -10.46
C PRO A 69 -8.08 -2.41 -9.51
N ASP A 70 -7.57 -1.26 -9.08
CA ASP A 70 -8.32 -0.33 -8.23
C ASP A 70 -9.51 0.26 -8.98
N ARG A 71 -10.67 -0.38 -8.82
CA ARG A 71 -11.95 -0.02 -9.45
C ARG A 71 -13.09 -0.24 -8.49
N ARG A 72 -14.11 0.63 -8.58
CA ARG A 72 -15.37 0.46 -7.86
C ARG A 72 -16.54 1.04 -8.63
N ASN A 73 -17.69 0.38 -8.52
CA ASN A 73 -18.96 0.94 -8.95
C ASN A 73 -19.59 1.79 -7.82
N LYS A 74 -19.62 3.09 -7.99
CA LYS A 74 -20.18 4.01 -6.99
C LYS A 74 -21.71 3.91 -6.84
N GLN A 75 -22.40 3.22 -7.76
CA GLN A 75 -23.85 3.02 -7.75
C GLN A 75 -24.24 1.59 -7.30
N ALA A 76 -23.30 0.84 -6.76
CA ALA A 76 -23.50 -0.56 -6.39
C ALA A 76 -24.48 -0.72 -5.22
N ASN A 77 -25.31 -1.78 -5.31
CA ASN A 77 -26.20 -2.20 -4.25
C ASN A 77 -25.69 -3.47 -3.51
N SER A 78 -24.67 -4.11 -4.07
CA SER A 78 -24.01 -5.30 -3.50
C SER A 78 -22.50 -5.20 -3.60
N ILE A 79 -21.78 -6.05 -2.83
CA ILE A 79 -20.31 -6.14 -2.89
C ILE A 79 -19.85 -6.56 -4.29
N ASP A 80 -20.54 -7.52 -4.93
CA ASP A 80 -20.17 -8.00 -6.26
C ASP A 80 -20.33 -6.89 -7.32
N GLU A 81 -21.40 -6.11 -7.26
CA GLU A 81 -21.55 -4.93 -8.10
C GLU A 81 -20.47 -3.86 -7.80
N TYR A 82 -20.13 -3.67 -6.53
CA TYR A 82 -19.13 -2.68 -6.09
C TYR A 82 -17.76 -2.98 -6.64
N LEU A 83 -17.36 -4.24 -6.56
CA LEU A 83 -16.08 -4.69 -7.03
C LEU A 83 -15.96 -4.74 -8.55
N MET A 84 -17.04 -4.67 -9.30
CA MET A 84 -17.12 -4.77 -10.77
C MET A 84 -16.43 -6.04 -11.29
N PRO A 85 -17.05 -6.81 -12.18
CA PRO A 85 -16.40 -7.97 -12.80
C PRO A 85 -15.09 -7.55 -13.45
N LEU A 86 -14.03 -8.31 -13.25
CA LEU A 86 -12.77 -8.12 -13.95
C LEU A 86 -12.94 -8.60 -15.39
N GLN A 87 -13.46 -7.73 -16.26
CA GLN A 87 -13.43 -7.99 -17.70
C GLN A 87 -12.06 -7.55 -18.24
N SER A 88 -11.27 -8.51 -18.72
CA SER A 88 -10.11 -8.20 -19.54
C SER A 88 -10.59 -8.01 -20.99
N PRO A 89 -10.31 -6.87 -21.64
CA PRO A 89 -10.58 -6.71 -23.06
C PRO A 89 -9.66 -7.55 -23.95
N VAL A 90 -8.67 -8.22 -23.36
CA VAL A 90 -7.59 -8.91 -24.10
C VAL A 90 -7.59 -10.44 -23.92
N VAL A 91 -8.28 -10.97 -22.91
CA VAL A 91 -8.33 -12.43 -22.64
C VAL A 91 -9.71 -12.81 -22.14
N ASP A 92 -10.33 -13.78 -22.79
CA ASP A 92 -11.58 -14.44 -22.36
C ASP A 92 -11.42 -15.30 -21.08
N SER A 93 -10.47 -14.96 -20.25
CA SER A 93 -10.19 -15.63 -18.98
C SER A 93 -10.56 -14.73 -17.80
N PRO A 94 -11.25 -15.23 -16.77
CA PRO A 94 -11.40 -14.50 -15.53
C PRO A 94 -10.00 -14.11 -15.07
N LEU A 95 -9.78 -12.80 -14.82
CA LEU A 95 -8.49 -12.33 -14.32
C LEU A 95 -8.17 -13.13 -13.06
N SER A 96 -7.07 -13.85 -13.13
CA SER A 96 -6.55 -14.63 -12.02
C SER A 96 -6.29 -13.70 -10.82
N CYS A 97 -6.41 -14.25 -9.63
CA CYS A 97 -5.99 -13.62 -8.38
C CYS A 97 -4.58 -13.03 -8.52
N GLY A 98 -4.47 -11.70 -8.50
CA GLY A 98 -3.17 -11.03 -8.53
C GLY A 98 -2.44 -11.22 -7.19
N THR A 99 -1.12 -11.36 -7.24
CA THR A 99 -0.31 -11.53 -6.04
C THR A 99 -0.11 -10.20 -5.32
N VAL A 100 -0.42 -10.14 -4.03
CA VAL A 100 -0.02 -9.06 -3.14
C VAL A 100 1.39 -9.32 -2.60
N VAL A 101 2.21 -8.28 -2.46
CA VAL A 101 3.60 -8.43 -2.03
C VAL A 101 3.91 -7.53 -0.84
N SER A 102 4.77 -8.01 0.07
CA SER A 102 5.41 -7.17 1.07
C SER A 102 6.48 -6.28 0.41
N HIS A 103 6.91 -5.24 1.10
CA HIS A 103 7.97 -4.39 0.59
C HIS A 103 9.29 -5.16 0.42
N LYS A 104 9.66 -6.03 1.39
CA LYS A 104 10.82 -6.93 1.28
C LYS A 104 10.78 -7.84 0.05
N GLU A 105 9.63 -8.48 -0.21
CA GLU A 105 9.46 -9.30 -1.42
C GLU A 105 9.64 -8.48 -2.70
N SER A 106 9.10 -7.26 -2.73
CA SER A 106 9.30 -6.32 -3.84
C SER A 106 10.77 -5.97 -4.04
N ILE A 107 11.51 -5.72 -2.94
CA ILE A 107 12.95 -5.43 -3.00
C ILE A 107 13.70 -6.62 -3.61
N VAL A 108 13.45 -7.83 -3.11
CA VAL A 108 14.10 -9.05 -3.63
C VAL A 108 13.84 -9.22 -5.13
N LEU A 109 12.58 -9.10 -5.56
CA LEU A 109 12.20 -9.23 -6.97
C LEU A 109 12.90 -8.20 -7.87
N ILE A 110 12.86 -6.91 -7.49
CA ILE A 110 13.47 -5.83 -8.26
C ILE A 110 14.99 -5.98 -8.31
N ASN A 111 15.60 -6.45 -7.20
CA ASN A 111 17.04 -6.72 -7.13
C ASN A 111 17.45 -7.83 -8.10
N GLN A 112 16.70 -8.93 -8.16
CA GLN A 112 16.92 -10.03 -9.12
C GLN A 112 16.85 -9.56 -10.58
N LEU A 113 16.02 -8.56 -10.85
CA LEU A 113 15.92 -7.95 -12.18
C LEU A 113 17.03 -6.92 -12.47
N GLY A 114 17.95 -6.68 -11.53
CA GLY A 114 19.06 -5.73 -11.67
C GLY A 114 18.61 -4.28 -11.80
N ARG A 115 17.42 -3.92 -11.29
CA ARG A 115 16.84 -2.56 -11.43
C ARG A 115 17.12 -1.70 -10.21
N LYS A 116 16.94 -0.38 -10.36
CA LYS A 116 16.93 0.59 -9.27
C LYS A 116 15.55 0.65 -8.61
N PHE A 117 15.49 1.27 -7.44
CA PHE A 117 14.30 1.31 -6.59
C PHE A 117 13.80 2.74 -6.43
N THR A 118 12.50 2.93 -6.52
CA THR A 118 11.82 4.21 -6.28
C THR A 118 10.68 3.97 -5.28
N PRO A 119 10.98 3.65 -3.99
CA PRO A 119 9.93 3.49 -3.00
C PRO A 119 9.28 4.82 -2.67
N GLU A 120 7.96 4.88 -2.68
CA GLU A 120 7.21 6.02 -2.17
C GLU A 120 6.67 5.71 -0.78
N LEU A 121 7.06 6.52 0.21
CA LEU A 121 6.46 6.47 1.55
C LEU A 121 5.07 7.11 1.47
N LYS A 122 4.02 6.29 1.50
CA LYS A 122 2.65 6.78 1.41
C LYS A 122 2.23 7.45 2.71
N ARG A 123 1.45 8.52 2.58
CA ARG A 123 0.89 9.21 3.74
C ARG A 123 0.00 8.24 4.54
N PRO A 124 0.21 8.09 5.86
CA PRO A 124 -0.70 7.34 6.71
C PRO A 124 -2.11 7.93 6.69
N GLU A 125 -3.10 7.07 6.56
CA GLU A 125 -4.53 7.43 6.68
C GLU A 125 -5.10 7.09 8.07
N VAL A 126 -4.20 6.87 9.02
CA VAL A 126 -4.48 6.60 10.44
C VAL A 126 -3.71 7.58 11.30
N ALA A 127 -4.12 7.73 12.57
CA ALA A 127 -3.39 8.56 13.52
C ALA A 127 -1.97 8.03 13.73
N MET A 128 -1.00 8.95 13.80
CA MET A 128 0.38 8.64 14.14
C MET A 128 0.75 9.36 15.46
N PRO A 129 1.48 8.72 16.38
CA PRO A 129 1.99 7.33 16.30
C PRO A 129 0.86 6.31 16.24
N PHE A 130 1.00 5.28 15.38
CA PHE A 130 -0.01 4.23 15.24
C PHE A 130 -0.10 3.34 16.50
N VAL A 131 1.06 3.01 17.02
CA VAL A 131 1.25 2.39 18.35
C VAL A 131 2.44 3.09 19.04
N PRO A 132 2.63 2.96 20.35
CA PRO A 132 3.79 3.52 21.02
C PRO A 132 5.10 3.12 20.32
N GLY A 133 5.92 4.12 19.96
CA GLY A 133 7.19 3.94 19.28
C GLY A 133 7.11 3.78 17.75
N PHE A 134 5.92 3.70 17.15
CA PHE A 134 5.76 3.68 15.69
C PHE A 134 5.10 4.97 15.21
N ASP A 135 5.90 6.02 15.18
CA ASP A 135 5.54 7.32 14.64
C ASP A 135 5.92 7.46 13.15
N GLN A 136 5.78 8.66 12.59
CA GLN A 136 6.11 8.92 11.19
C GLN A 136 7.60 8.69 10.88
N HIS A 137 8.51 9.00 11.83
CA HIS A 137 9.94 8.76 11.62
C HIS A 137 10.26 7.27 11.67
N ALA A 138 9.71 6.53 12.64
CA ALA A 138 9.91 5.08 12.72
C ALA A 138 9.38 4.35 11.47
N TYR A 139 8.28 4.82 10.89
CA TYR A 139 7.75 4.31 9.62
C TYR A 139 8.70 4.63 8.45
N ALA A 140 9.22 5.84 8.38
CA ALA A 140 10.17 6.28 7.37
C ALA A 140 11.51 5.53 7.48
N ASP A 141 12.01 5.32 8.71
CA ASP A 141 13.22 4.55 9.00
C ASP A 141 13.06 3.09 8.58
N LYS A 142 11.92 2.46 8.92
CA LYS A 142 11.66 1.06 8.58
C LYS A 142 11.70 0.84 7.06
N MET A 143 11.20 1.78 6.25
CA MET A 143 11.26 1.67 4.80
C MET A 143 12.70 1.62 4.28
N LEU A 144 13.59 2.47 4.80
CA LEU A 144 15.00 2.48 4.39
C LEU A 144 15.79 1.31 4.98
N ALA A 145 15.50 0.94 6.24
CA ALA A 145 16.14 -0.19 6.91
C ALA A 145 15.94 -1.51 6.14
N GLU A 146 14.77 -1.75 5.53
CA GLU A 146 14.54 -2.96 4.74
C GLU A 146 15.48 -3.08 3.53
N TYR A 147 15.93 -1.97 2.93
CA TYR A 147 16.95 -1.99 1.88
C TYR A 147 18.33 -2.34 2.45
N THR A 148 18.69 -1.71 3.57
CA THR A 148 19.97 -1.95 4.26
C THR A 148 20.07 -3.40 4.74
N ASP A 149 19.02 -3.93 5.37
CA ASP A 149 18.95 -5.31 5.87
C ASP A 149 19.08 -6.35 4.75
N LEU A 150 18.63 -6.01 3.55
CA LEU A 150 18.74 -6.86 2.36
C LEU A 150 20.03 -6.62 1.56
N GLY A 151 20.96 -5.80 2.08
CA GLY A 151 22.25 -5.55 1.45
C GLY A 151 22.17 -4.79 0.14
N ILE A 152 21.12 -3.97 -0.05
CA ILE A 152 20.97 -3.14 -1.24
C ILE A 152 21.84 -1.88 -1.11
N ASP A 153 22.66 -1.63 -2.13
CA ASP A 153 23.43 -0.39 -2.22
C ASP A 153 22.49 0.83 -2.19
N PRO A 154 22.64 1.76 -1.22
CA PRO A 154 21.82 2.98 -1.14
C PRO A 154 21.81 3.80 -2.43
N MET A 155 22.89 3.77 -3.22
CA MET A 155 22.96 4.46 -4.52
C MET A 155 22.00 3.93 -5.58
N ARG A 156 21.36 2.79 -5.32
CA ARG A 156 20.30 2.21 -6.18
C ARG A 156 18.90 2.58 -5.73
N VAL A 157 18.72 3.25 -4.57
CA VAL A 157 17.43 3.53 -3.94
C VAL A 157 17.13 5.03 -4.00
N PHE A 158 16.00 5.39 -4.55
CA PHE A 158 15.50 6.75 -4.70
C PHE A 158 14.23 6.91 -3.85
N PRO A 159 14.35 7.07 -2.52
CA PRO A 159 13.17 7.21 -1.66
C PRO A 159 12.45 8.50 -1.98
N GLN A 160 11.12 8.42 -2.02
CA GLN A 160 10.30 9.55 -2.40
C GLN A 160 9.08 9.70 -1.49
N SER A 161 8.62 10.94 -1.31
CA SER A 161 7.41 11.25 -0.55
C SER A 161 6.80 12.58 -1.03
N PHE A 162 5.45 12.66 -0.99
CA PHE A 162 4.74 13.94 -1.12
C PHE A 162 4.84 14.80 0.14
N ASN A 163 5.20 14.22 1.28
CA ASN A 163 5.40 14.94 2.51
C ASN A 163 6.85 15.48 2.59
N LEU A 164 7.03 16.77 2.41
CA LEU A 164 8.35 17.41 2.47
C LEU A 164 9.08 17.13 3.80
N ARG A 165 8.36 16.92 4.92
CA ARG A 165 8.98 16.61 6.22
C ARG A 165 9.69 15.27 6.21
N ASP A 166 9.15 14.26 5.53
CA ASP A 166 9.80 12.94 5.38
C ASP A 166 11.11 13.09 4.60
N VAL A 167 11.07 13.85 3.50
CA VAL A 167 12.26 14.15 2.69
C VAL A 167 13.33 14.87 3.52
N GLN A 168 12.96 15.93 4.24
CA GLN A 168 13.88 16.67 5.12
C GLN A 168 14.45 15.78 6.24
N TYR A 169 13.65 14.87 6.76
CA TYR A 169 14.09 13.90 7.76
C TYR A 169 15.17 12.98 7.17
N TRP A 170 14.92 12.36 6.01
CA TRP A 170 15.89 11.46 5.36
C TRP A 170 17.19 12.18 5.00
N LEU A 171 17.12 13.40 4.49
CA LEU A 171 18.31 14.20 4.18
C LEU A 171 19.23 14.39 5.39
N LYS A 172 18.67 14.43 6.60
CA LYS A 172 19.40 14.63 7.87
C LYS A 172 19.79 13.31 8.55
N ALA A 173 18.87 12.36 8.61
CA ALA A 173 19.01 11.13 9.40
C ALA A 173 19.66 9.99 8.61
N HIS A 174 19.54 9.99 7.27
CA HIS A 174 19.99 8.92 6.38
C HIS A 174 20.85 9.47 5.23
N PRO A 175 22.06 10.03 5.55
CA PRO A 175 22.91 10.67 4.56
C PRO A 175 23.32 9.76 3.40
N GLU A 176 23.34 8.43 3.60
CA GLU A 176 23.63 7.43 2.57
C GLU A 176 22.55 7.37 1.46
N PHE A 177 21.31 7.72 1.75
CA PHE A 177 20.18 7.82 0.80
C PHE A 177 19.94 9.27 0.34
N ALA A 178 20.51 10.26 1.01
CA ALA A 178 20.17 11.68 0.86
C ALA A 178 20.28 12.19 -0.58
N LYS A 179 21.33 11.76 -1.32
CA LYS A 179 21.58 12.25 -2.69
C LYS A 179 20.49 11.83 -3.70
N GLN A 180 19.76 10.77 -3.43
CA GLN A 180 18.71 10.22 -4.30
C GLN A 180 17.30 10.47 -3.77
N THR A 181 17.15 11.07 -2.59
CA THR A 181 15.85 11.38 -2.02
C THR A 181 15.07 12.38 -2.89
N VAL A 182 13.80 12.09 -3.14
CA VAL A 182 12.95 12.85 -4.06
C VAL A 182 11.73 13.40 -3.31
N TRP A 183 11.50 14.68 -3.42
CA TRP A 183 10.22 15.28 -3.06
C TRP A 183 9.29 15.26 -4.26
N LEU A 184 8.10 14.65 -4.07
CA LEU A 184 7.04 14.64 -5.06
C LEU A 184 6.16 15.87 -4.88
N ASP A 185 6.10 16.70 -5.91
CA ASP A 185 5.28 17.92 -5.90
C ASP A 185 3.93 17.63 -6.60
N PRO A 186 2.80 17.82 -5.90
CA PRO A 186 1.48 17.52 -6.46
C PRO A 186 0.94 18.59 -7.43
N ARG A 187 1.70 19.65 -7.71
CA ARG A 187 1.32 20.74 -8.62
C ARG A 187 1.29 20.32 -10.06
#